data_0fcc4ffe8b45510edf0ed53aaec145b9
#
_entry.id   0fcc4ffe8b45510edf0ed53aaec145b9
#
_cell.length_a   1.000
_cell.length_b   1.000
_cell.length_c   1.000
_cell.angle_alpha   90.00
_cell.angle_beta   90.00
_cell.angle_gamma   90.00
#
_symmetry.space_group_name_H-M   'P 1'
#
loop_
_entity.id
_entity.type
_entity.pdbx_description
1 polymer ?
#
loop_
_entity_poly.entity_id
_entity_poly.type
_entity_poly.pdbx_seq_one_letter_code
_entity_poly.pdbx_strand_id
1 'polypeptide(L)'
;DGQPVGKPWSSLGFKAQVQIVAVTEDQTANTWMPLLEMAREGPIADHYRIDAFESMVNVPNGIIEPVTSSGTSREGYRAVFCAMDQTESWVPSNGGVKLAATLRRNLGKVQGSSIETPNAYVPGTGSVAESSWDAWEQQQQGHSRIDHGLLYDHREASGATDIYDETSLREGLAFAYGESADVNGGWVSLDRILQEFWDADTSVQDARGFYLNQRTHAETSFVSQPAWAGCVDATKVVADRDEITLGFDGSGGRRSTHKPDATALIGCRVSDGHLFEIGV
;
A
#
# COMPACT_ATOMS: atom_id res chain seq x y z
N ASP A 1 -8.22 -10.23 -28.72
CA ASP A 1 -9.46 -10.90 -29.16
C ASP A 1 -10.56 -10.96 -28.10
N GLY A 2 -10.36 -10.41 -26.88
CA GLY A 2 -11.37 -10.35 -25.81
C GLY A 2 -11.82 -11.69 -25.24
N GLN A 3 -11.24 -12.79 -25.64
CA GLN A 3 -11.56 -14.12 -25.13
C GLN A 3 -10.76 -14.39 -23.86
N PRO A 4 -11.41 -14.92 -22.78
CA PRO A 4 -10.70 -15.25 -21.56
C PRO A 4 -9.66 -16.34 -21.84
N VAL A 5 -8.43 -16.10 -21.37
CA VAL A 5 -7.33 -17.07 -21.46
C VAL A 5 -7.34 -17.91 -20.19
N GLY A 6 -7.46 -19.22 -20.36
CA GLY A 6 -7.43 -20.15 -19.23
C GLY A 6 -8.75 -20.91 -19.02
N LYS A 7 -8.75 -21.79 -18.05
CA LYS A 7 -9.94 -22.58 -17.68
C LYS A 7 -10.68 -21.91 -16.52
N PRO A 8 -12.02 -21.95 -16.52
CA PRO A 8 -12.78 -21.46 -15.38
C PRO A 8 -12.40 -22.24 -14.12
N TRP A 9 -12.31 -21.56 -12.97
CA TRP A 9 -12.01 -22.19 -11.68
C TRP A 9 -12.95 -23.35 -11.34
N SER A 10 -14.18 -23.31 -11.81
CA SER A 10 -15.16 -24.40 -11.69
C SER A 10 -14.70 -25.72 -12.33
N SER A 11 -13.75 -25.67 -13.25
CA SER A 11 -13.17 -26.87 -13.90
C SER A 11 -12.13 -27.59 -13.06
N LEU A 12 -11.73 -27.04 -11.92
CA LEU A 12 -10.70 -27.62 -11.05
C LEU A 12 -11.21 -28.76 -10.14
N GLY A 13 -12.48 -29.11 -10.23
CA GLY A 13 -13.07 -30.20 -9.44
C GLY A 13 -13.28 -29.88 -7.94
N PHE A 14 -13.10 -28.63 -7.54
CA PHE A 14 -13.46 -28.14 -6.20
C PHE A 14 -14.21 -26.82 -6.27
N LYS A 15 -14.91 -26.49 -5.18
CA LYS A 15 -15.68 -25.24 -5.06
C LYS A 15 -14.73 -24.05 -4.93
N ALA A 16 -14.80 -23.10 -5.86
CA ALA A 16 -13.97 -21.89 -5.83
C ALA A 16 -14.33 -21.03 -4.60
N GLN A 17 -13.33 -20.48 -3.93
CA GLN A 17 -13.50 -19.53 -2.82
C GLN A 17 -12.84 -18.22 -3.16
N VAL A 18 -13.61 -17.14 -3.05
CA VAL A 18 -13.14 -15.76 -3.19
C VAL A 18 -13.25 -15.10 -1.82
N GLN A 19 -12.22 -14.41 -1.40
CA GLN A 19 -12.17 -13.75 -0.09
C GLN A 19 -12.02 -12.25 -0.23
N ILE A 20 -12.90 -11.51 0.44
CA ILE A 20 -12.79 -10.06 0.63
C ILE A 20 -12.19 -9.86 2.01
N VAL A 21 -11.02 -9.26 2.09
CA VAL A 21 -10.19 -9.32 3.29
C VAL A 21 -9.78 -7.92 3.75
N ALA A 22 -9.99 -7.61 5.02
CA ALA A 22 -9.40 -6.49 5.71
C ALA A 22 -9.00 -6.86 7.15
N VAL A 23 -8.32 -5.96 7.86
CA VAL A 23 -7.83 -6.24 9.22
C VAL A 23 -8.97 -6.22 10.23
N THR A 24 -9.96 -5.34 10.05
CA THR A 24 -11.10 -5.18 10.93
C THR A 24 -12.42 -5.51 10.21
N GLU A 25 -13.48 -5.78 10.99
CA GLU A 25 -14.82 -6.02 10.45
C GLU A 25 -15.37 -4.77 9.75
N ASP A 26 -15.18 -3.58 10.33
CA ASP A 26 -15.66 -2.32 9.75
C ASP A 26 -14.99 -2.03 8.41
N GLN A 27 -13.67 -2.25 8.31
CA GLN A 27 -12.97 -2.11 7.03
C GLN A 27 -13.45 -3.13 6.01
N THR A 28 -13.65 -4.38 6.41
CA THR A 28 -14.18 -5.42 5.52
C THR A 28 -15.58 -5.07 5.04
N ALA A 29 -16.43 -4.49 5.90
CA ALA A 29 -17.79 -4.08 5.56
C ALA A 29 -17.82 -3.02 4.44
N ASN A 30 -16.83 -2.11 4.37
CA ASN A 30 -16.75 -1.09 3.33
C ASN A 30 -16.73 -1.66 1.89
N THR A 31 -16.07 -2.80 1.72
CA THR A 31 -16.03 -3.50 0.41
C THR A 31 -17.13 -4.56 0.31
N TRP A 32 -17.46 -5.21 1.43
CA TRP A 32 -18.43 -6.30 1.46
C TRP A 32 -19.86 -5.84 1.20
N MET A 33 -20.30 -4.76 1.83
CA MET A 33 -21.67 -4.30 1.72
C MET A 33 -22.05 -3.89 0.29
N PRO A 34 -21.26 -3.06 -0.43
CA PRO A 34 -21.53 -2.77 -1.84
C PRO A 34 -21.54 -4.03 -2.72
N LEU A 35 -20.62 -4.98 -2.48
CA LEU A 35 -20.61 -6.25 -3.21
C LEU A 35 -21.90 -7.04 -2.97
N LEU A 36 -22.37 -7.08 -1.73
CA LEU A 36 -23.60 -7.76 -1.35
C LEU A 36 -24.83 -7.13 -2.03
N GLU A 37 -24.90 -5.80 -2.08
CA GLU A 37 -25.97 -5.07 -2.80
C GLU A 37 -25.93 -5.38 -4.29
N MET A 38 -24.75 -5.34 -4.92
CA MET A 38 -24.59 -5.70 -6.33
C MET A 38 -25.00 -7.15 -6.61
N ALA A 39 -24.72 -8.06 -5.68
CA ALA A 39 -25.09 -9.47 -5.81
C ALA A 39 -26.59 -9.72 -5.63
N ARG A 40 -27.31 -8.86 -4.86
CA ARG A 40 -28.75 -8.96 -4.61
C ARG A 40 -29.59 -8.27 -5.65
N GLU A 41 -29.19 -7.08 -6.06
CA GLU A 41 -30.02 -6.15 -6.83
C GLU A 41 -29.42 -5.81 -8.19
N GLY A 42 -28.17 -6.18 -8.44
CA GLY A 42 -27.48 -5.90 -9.69
C GLY A 42 -27.93 -6.83 -10.83
N PRO A 43 -27.67 -6.43 -12.09
CA PRO A 43 -28.04 -7.22 -13.28
C PRO A 43 -27.45 -8.64 -13.30
N ILE A 44 -26.39 -8.87 -12.53
CA ILE A 44 -25.72 -10.17 -12.42
C ILE A 44 -26.60 -11.20 -11.72
N ALA A 45 -27.46 -10.76 -10.80
CA ALA A 45 -28.40 -11.62 -10.09
C ALA A 45 -29.45 -12.25 -11.02
N ASP A 46 -29.84 -11.54 -12.06
CA ASP A 46 -30.83 -12.00 -13.06
C ASP A 46 -30.27 -13.10 -13.98
N HIS A 47 -28.95 -13.08 -14.19
CA HIS A 47 -28.29 -13.99 -15.14
C HIS A 47 -27.74 -15.25 -14.49
N TYR A 48 -27.34 -15.17 -13.23
CA TYR A 48 -26.70 -16.25 -12.51
C TYR A 48 -27.48 -16.64 -11.26
N ARG A 49 -27.44 -17.90 -10.91
CA ARG A 49 -27.95 -18.37 -9.62
C ARG A 49 -27.04 -17.88 -8.50
N ILE A 50 -27.40 -16.74 -7.89
CA ILE A 50 -26.69 -16.12 -6.80
C ILE A 50 -27.60 -16.12 -5.58
N ASP A 51 -27.14 -16.73 -4.47
CA ASP A 51 -27.81 -16.66 -3.17
C ASP A 51 -26.95 -15.79 -2.25
N ALA A 52 -27.35 -14.53 -2.05
CA ALA A 52 -26.59 -13.54 -1.32
C ALA A 52 -27.08 -13.41 0.13
N PHE A 53 -26.31 -13.98 1.06
CA PHE A 53 -26.49 -13.89 2.51
C PHE A 53 -25.55 -12.83 3.10
N GLU A 54 -25.83 -12.36 4.30
CA GLU A 54 -24.97 -11.38 4.99
C GLU A 54 -23.54 -11.88 5.23
N SER A 55 -23.38 -13.19 5.47
CA SER A 55 -22.09 -13.81 5.78
C SER A 55 -21.37 -14.39 4.58
N MET A 56 -22.05 -14.58 3.45
CA MET A 56 -21.47 -15.14 2.23
C MET A 56 -22.38 -14.94 1.02
N VAL A 57 -21.80 -14.95 -0.16
CA VAL A 57 -22.52 -15.04 -1.43
C VAL A 57 -22.21 -16.37 -2.09
N ASN A 58 -23.25 -17.19 -2.31
CA ASN A 58 -23.11 -18.40 -3.12
C ASN A 58 -23.23 -18.03 -4.59
N VAL A 59 -22.26 -18.44 -5.38
CA VAL A 59 -22.25 -18.32 -6.83
C VAL A 59 -22.18 -19.71 -7.46
N PRO A 60 -22.49 -19.88 -8.75
CA PRO A 60 -22.34 -21.18 -9.38
C PRO A 60 -20.93 -21.75 -9.19
N ASN A 61 -20.83 -22.90 -8.50
CA ASN A 61 -19.59 -23.59 -8.17
C ASN A 61 -18.60 -22.81 -7.28
N GLY A 62 -19.06 -21.82 -6.51
CA GLY A 62 -18.19 -21.04 -5.67
C GLY A 62 -18.89 -20.36 -4.50
N ILE A 63 -18.09 -19.72 -3.69
CA ILE A 63 -18.53 -18.80 -2.63
C ILE A 63 -17.67 -17.55 -2.62
N ILE A 64 -18.26 -16.43 -2.21
CA ILE A 64 -17.54 -15.20 -1.86
C ILE A 64 -17.80 -14.96 -0.39
N GLU A 65 -16.79 -14.70 0.42
CA GLU A 65 -16.92 -14.49 1.85
C GLU A 65 -16.07 -13.34 2.37
N PRO A 66 -16.55 -12.56 3.36
CA PRO A 66 -15.73 -11.58 4.06
C PRO A 66 -14.81 -12.29 5.06
N VAL A 67 -13.58 -11.76 5.22
CA VAL A 67 -12.54 -12.32 6.10
C VAL A 67 -11.84 -11.22 6.85
N THR A 68 -11.61 -11.42 8.16
CA THR A 68 -10.87 -10.49 9.01
C THR A 68 -9.70 -11.17 9.72
N SER A 69 -8.80 -10.38 10.31
CA SER A 69 -7.63 -10.88 11.04
C SER A 69 -7.99 -11.64 12.32
N SER A 70 -9.17 -11.43 12.89
CA SER A 70 -9.65 -12.14 14.08
C SER A 70 -9.95 -13.62 13.83
N GLY A 71 -10.12 -13.99 12.56
CA GLY A 71 -10.29 -15.38 12.13
C GLY A 71 -8.97 -16.13 12.04
N THR A 72 -8.30 -16.44 13.15
CA THR A 72 -6.95 -17.00 13.22
C THR A 72 -6.75 -18.39 12.62
N SER A 73 -7.80 -19.05 12.12
CA SER A 73 -7.77 -20.45 11.65
C SER A 73 -7.96 -20.58 10.13
N ARG A 74 -7.30 -19.75 9.33
CA ARG A 74 -7.44 -19.78 7.86
C ARG A 74 -6.37 -20.64 7.15
N GLU A 75 -5.57 -21.38 7.90
CA GLU A 75 -4.63 -22.34 7.31
C GLU A 75 -5.40 -23.48 6.64
N GLY A 76 -5.08 -23.74 5.35
CA GLY A 76 -5.72 -24.82 4.60
C GLY A 76 -6.95 -24.42 3.76
N TYR A 77 -7.40 -23.17 3.80
CA TYR A 77 -8.41 -22.67 2.87
C TYR A 77 -7.91 -22.70 1.42
N ARG A 78 -8.84 -22.96 0.49
CA ARG A 78 -8.55 -23.06 -0.95
C ARG A 78 -9.06 -21.83 -1.69
N ALA A 79 -8.74 -20.63 -1.16
CA ALA A 79 -9.06 -19.41 -1.85
C ALA A 79 -8.36 -19.37 -3.21
N VAL A 80 -9.10 -19.06 -4.25
CA VAL A 80 -8.60 -18.89 -5.62
C VAL A 80 -8.33 -17.43 -5.94
N PHE A 81 -8.96 -16.54 -5.18
CA PHE A 81 -8.77 -15.10 -5.28
C PHE A 81 -8.98 -14.43 -3.92
N CYS A 82 -8.14 -13.44 -3.61
CA CYS A 82 -8.28 -12.59 -2.45
C CYS A 82 -8.24 -11.12 -2.86
N ALA A 83 -9.26 -10.34 -2.49
CA ALA A 83 -9.20 -8.88 -2.50
C ALA A 83 -8.79 -8.42 -1.11
N MET A 84 -7.62 -7.82 -0.98
CA MET A 84 -7.04 -7.35 0.28
C MET A 84 -7.11 -5.84 0.31
N ASP A 85 -8.02 -5.32 1.12
CA ASP A 85 -8.33 -3.89 1.16
C ASP A 85 -7.53 -3.16 2.24
N GLN A 86 -7.08 -1.93 1.93
CA GLN A 86 -6.31 -1.05 2.81
C GLN A 86 -5.06 -1.70 3.41
N THR A 87 -4.25 -2.36 2.57
CA THR A 87 -3.06 -3.09 3.03
C THR A 87 -1.96 -2.19 3.59
N GLU A 88 -2.04 -0.87 3.43
CA GLU A 88 -1.21 0.12 4.13
C GLU A 88 -1.44 0.11 5.64
N SER A 89 -2.62 -0.27 6.08
CA SER A 89 -2.97 -0.41 7.50
C SER A 89 -2.61 -1.78 8.10
N TRP A 90 -2.19 -2.77 7.28
CA TRP A 90 -1.88 -4.13 7.71
C TRP A 90 -0.45 -4.21 8.23
N VAL A 91 -0.28 -3.97 9.51
CA VAL A 91 1.03 -3.92 10.19
C VAL A 91 1.26 -5.14 11.10
N PRO A 92 2.52 -5.37 11.56
CA PRO A 92 2.79 -6.50 12.45
C PRO A 92 1.98 -6.49 13.74
N SER A 93 1.72 -5.31 14.31
CA SER A 93 1.03 -5.15 15.60
C SER A 93 -0.44 -5.55 15.59
N ASN A 94 -1.13 -5.44 14.43
CA ASN A 94 -2.55 -5.81 14.30
C ASN A 94 -2.76 -7.18 13.62
N GLY A 95 -1.68 -7.93 13.37
CA GLY A 95 -1.75 -9.25 12.76
C GLY A 95 -1.93 -9.25 11.23
N GLY A 96 -2.05 -8.10 10.58
CA GLY A 96 -2.26 -7.96 9.14
C GLY A 96 -1.16 -8.62 8.31
N VAL A 97 0.09 -8.43 8.68
CA VAL A 97 1.25 -9.06 7.99
C VAL A 97 1.16 -10.60 8.06
N LYS A 98 0.79 -11.15 9.22
CA LYS A 98 0.60 -12.60 9.38
C LYS A 98 -0.56 -13.12 8.55
N LEU A 99 -1.65 -12.36 8.49
CA LEU A 99 -2.83 -12.68 7.67
C LEU A 99 -2.43 -12.71 6.19
N ALA A 100 -1.80 -11.67 5.67
CA ALA A 100 -1.33 -11.60 4.28
C ALA A 100 -0.42 -12.79 3.91
N ALA A 101 0.54 -13.12 4.78
CA ALA A 101 1.42 -14.26 4.57
C ALA A 101 0.65 -15.60 4.50
N THR A 102 -0.40 -15.76 5.29
CA THR A 102 -1.25 -16.96 5.27
C THR A 102 -2.07 -17.05 3.99
N LEU A 103 -2.68 -15.94 3.56
CA LEU A 103 -3.45 -15.86 2.32
C LEU A 103 -2.58 -16.16 1.10
N ARG A 104 -1.42 -15.53 1.00
CA ARG A 104 -0.48 -15.74 -0.12
C ARG A 104 0.00 -17.20 -0.20
N ARG A 105 0.28 -17.85 0.96
CA ARG A 105 0.61 -19.28 0.99
C ARG A 105 -0.53 -20.17 0.52
N ASN A 106 -1.76 -19.83 0.86
CA ASN A 106 -2.94 -20.60 0.41
C ASN A 106 -3.17 -20.44 -1.08
N LEU A 107 -3.09 -19.20 -1.60
CA LEU A 107 -3.18 -18.91 -3.03
C LEU A 107 -2.13 -19.66 -3.85
N GLY A 108 -0.88 -19.70 -3.37
CA GLY A 108 0.20 -20.42 -4.04
C GLY A 108 -0.05 -21.91 -4.23
N LYS A 109 -0.83 -22.55 -3.35
CA LYS A 109 -1.17 -23.99 -3.44
C LYS A 109 -2.18 -24.30 -4.54
N VAL A 110 -2.97 -23.33 -4.96
CA VAL A 110 -4.04 -23.50 -5.96
C VAL A 110 -3.81 -22.65 -7.20
N GLN A 111 -2.64 -22.01 -7.33
CA GLN A 111 -2.33 -21.05 -8.39
C GLN A 111 -3.33 -19.88 -8.43
N GLY A 112 -3.80 -19.49 -7.27
CA GLY A 112 -4.70 -18.34 -7.10
C GLY A 112 -3.95 -17.02 -7.19
N SER A 113 -4.70 -15.93 -7.25
CA SER A 113 -4.17 -14.56 -7.31
C SER A 113 -4.81 -13.66 -6.26
N SER A 114 -4.20 -12.51 -6.04
CA SER A 114 -4.76 -11.48 -5.16
C SER A 114 -4.66 -10.11 -5.81
N ILE A 115 -5.52 -9.21 -5.35
CA ILE A 115 -5.40 -7.78 -5.58
C ILE A 115 -5.27 -7.10 -4.22
N GLU A 116 -4.45 -6.07 -4.16
CA GLU A 116 -4.31 -5.18 -3.01
C GLU A 116 -4.79 -3.79 -3.43
N THR A 117 -5.56 -3.14 -2.57
CA THR A 117 -6.13 -1.81 -2.81
C THR A 117 -5.72 -0.84 -1.70
N PRO A 118 -4.43 -0.51 -1.55
CA PRO A 118 -3.95 0.41 -0.54
C PRO A 118 -4.03 1.87 -0.99
N ASN A 119 -4.11 2.76 -0.01
CA ASN A 119 -3.63 4.13 -0.13
C ASN A 119 -2.09 4.18 0.06
N ALA A 120 -1.52 5.38 0.01
CA ALA A 120 -0.10 5.55 0.31
C ALA A 120 0.24 5.03 1.71
N TYR A 121 1.21 4.16 1.80
CA TYR A 121 1.70 3.64 3.07
C TYR A 121 2.66 4.63 3.75
N VAL A 122 2.76 4.57 5.06
CA VAL A 122 3.77 5.29 5.83
C VAL A 122 5.07 4.47 5.86
N PRO A 123 6.17 4.96 5.27
CA PRO A 123 7.43 4.23 5.23
C PRO A 123 7.96 3.87 6.63
N GLY A 124 8.50 2.67 6.77
CA GLY A 124 9.07 2.15 8.02
C GLY A 124 8.06 1.53 8.98
N THR A 125 6.78 1.51 8.66
CA THR A 125 5.77 0.83 9.49
C THR A 125 5.77 -0.69 9.32
N GLY A 126 6.41 -1.19 8.28
CA GLY A 126 6.44 -2.61 7.92
C GLY A 126 5.08 -3.14 7.49
N SER A 127 4.27 -2.29 6.86
CA SER A 127 2.96 -2.67 6.35
C SER A 127 3.05 -3.63 5.17
N VAL A 128 1.93 -4.29 4.86
CA VAL A 128 1.84 -5.18 3.69
C VAL A 128 2.02 -4.40 2.40
N ALA A 129 1.41 -3.20 2.28
CA ALA A 129 1.58 -2.33 1.12
C ALA A 129 3.04 -1.90 0.92
N GLU A 130 3.77 -1.57 2.01
CA GLU A 130 5.21 -1.29 1.95
C GLU A 130 6.01 -2.48 1.40
N SER A 131 5.70 -3.68 1.89
CA SER A 131 6.37 -4.90 1.41
C SER A 131 6.06 -5.21 -0.06
N SER A 132 4.86 -4.90 -0.53
CA SER A 132 4.45 -5.06 -1.94
C SER A 132 5.16 -4.06 -2.84
N TRP A 133 5.33 -2.81 -2.39
CA TRP A 133 6.15 -1.82 -3.08
C TRP A 133 7.60 -2.28 -3.21
N ASP A 134 8.22 -2.71 -2.11
CA ASP A 134 9.60 -3.20 -2.12
C ASP A 134 9.80 -4.37 -3.10
N ALA A 135 8.84 -5.29 -3.13
CA ALA A 135 8.90 -6.43 -4.04
C ALA A 135 8.79 -5.99 -5.52
N TRP A 136 7.93 -5.02 -5.82
CA TRP A 136 7.81 -4.44 -7.15
C TRP A 136 9.08 -3.71 -7.55
N GLU A 137 9.65 -2.89 -6.67
CA GLU A 137 10.88 -2.16 -6.93
C GLU A 137 12.05 -3.11 -7.21
N GLN A 138 12.21 -4.19 -6.43
CA GLN A 138 13.18 -5.24 -6.71
C GLN A 138 12.97 -5.92 -8.06
N GLN A 139 11.72 -6.13 -8.45
CA GLN A 139 11.38 -6.68 -9.77
C GLN A 139 11.80 -5.71 -10.89
N GLN A 140 11.54 -4.40 -10.75
CA GLN A 140 11.95 -3.39 -11.73
C GLN A 140 13.49 -3.28 -11.87
N GLN A 141 14.21 -3.45 -10.78
CA GLN A 141 15.67 -3.43 -10.76
C GLN A 141 16.32 -4.74 -11.24
N GLY A 142 15.53 -5.76 -11.57
CA GLY A 142 16.03 -7.07 -11.97
C GLY A 142 16.69 -7.87 -10.84
N HIS A 143 16.47 -7.46 -9.59
CA HIS A 143 16.99 -8.15 -8.40
C HIS A 143 16.09 -9.28 -7.91
N SER A 144 14.89 -9.39 -8.45
CA SER A 144 14.00 -10.51 -8.15
C SER A 144 14.54 -11.81 -8.74
N ARG A 145 14.61 -12.87 -7.93
CA ARG A 145 15.03 -14.21 -8.41
C ARG A 145 14.06 -14.84 -9.41
N ILE A 146 12.82 -14.42 -9.38
CA ILE A 146 11.73 -14.92 -10.21
C ILE A 146 10.92 -13.70 -10.64
N ASP A 147 10.62 -13.61 -11.92
CA ASP A 147 9.60 -12.68 -12.40
C ASP A 147 8.24 -13.20 -11.92
N HIS A 148 7.71 -12.57 -10.89
CA HIS A 148 6.47 -12.99 -10.25
C HIS A 148 5.23 -12.46 -10.97
N GLY A 149 5.41 -11.67 -12.04
CA GLY A 149 4.29 -11.02 -12.71
C GLY A 149 3.51 -10.09 -11.77
N LEU A 150 4.21 -9.46 -10.80
CA LEU A 150 3.60 -8.45 -9.94
C LEU A 150 3.31 -7.21 -10.77
N LEU A 151 2.02 -6.93 -10.96
CA LEU A 151 1.54 -5.68 -11.51
C LEU A 151 1.38 -4.69 -10.36
N TYR A 152 1.98 -3.52 -10.51
CA TYR A 152 1.83 -2.42 -9.57
C TYR A 152 1.41 -1.18 -10.36
N ASP A 153 0.19 -0.73 -10.12
CA ASP A 153 -0.37 0.48 -10.71
C ASP A 153 -0.68 1.47 -9.58
N HIS A 154 -0.09 2.65 -9.64
CA HIS A 154 -0.37 3.70 -8.68
C HIS A 154 -0.29 5.07 -9.33
N ARG A 155 -1.03 6.01 -8.74
CA ARG A 155 -1.00 7.42 -9.13
C ARG A 155 -0.69 8.24 -7.90
N GLU A 156 0.53 8.73 -7.83
CA GLU A 156 1.03 9.59 -6.79
C GLU A 156 1.24 10.98 -7.36
N ALA A 157 0.64 12.01 -6.76
CA ALA A 157 0.87 13.38 -7.19
C ALA A 157 2.36 13.75 -7.05
N SER A 158 2.83 14.66 -7.92
CA SER A 158 4.23 15.08 -7.90
C SER A 158 4.66 15.55 -6.50
N GLY A 159 5.86 15.18 -6.06
CA GLY A 159 6.46 15.71 -4.83
C GLY A 159 6.66 17.24 -4.86
N ALA A 160 6.65 17.84 -6.05
CA ALA A 160 6.71 19.30 -6.25
C ALA A 160 5.33 19.99 -6.11
N THR A 161 4.23 19.25 -5.88
CA THR A 161 2.91 19.84 -5.65
C THR A 161 2.95 20.78 -4.46
N ASP A 162 2.73 22.07 -4.73
CA ASP A 162 2.59 23.08 -3.68
C ASP A 162 1.16 23.03 -3.12
N ILE A 163 1.06 22.61 -1.86
CA ILE A 163 -0.22 22.47 -1.17
C ILE A 163 -0.84 23.80 -0.72
N TYR A 164 -0.07 24.89 -0.78
CA TYR A 164 -0.54 26.25 -0.45
C TYR A 164 -0.95 27.04 -1.68
N ASP A 165 -0.64 26.57 -2.89
CA ASP A 165 -1.14 27.10 -4.15
C ASP A 165 -2.32 26.26 -4.65
N GLU A 166 -3.49 26.88 -4.78
CA GLU A 166 -4.72 26.17 -5.16
C GLU A 166 -4.60 25.51 -6.55
N THR A 167 -3.95 26.17 -7.49
CA THR A 167 -3.80 25.66 -8.86
C THR A 167 -2.93 24.42 -8.86
N SER A 168 -1.76 24.49 -8.20
CA SER A 168 -0.84 23.37 -8.08
C SER A 168 -1.47 22.19 -7.33
N LEU A 169 -2.19 22.45 -6.24
CA LEU A 169 -2.87 21.40 -5.48
C LEU A 169 -3.98 20.74 -6.31
N ARG A 170 -4.79 21.53 -7.02
CA ARG A 170 -5.86 21.01 -7.89
C ARG A 170 -5.31 20.12 -9.02
N GLU A 171 -4.20 20.51 -9.63
CA GLU A 171 -3.51 19.69 -10.64
C GLU A 171 -3.01 18.37 -10.03
N GLY A 172 -2.40 18.42 -8.85
CA GLY A 172 -1.96 17.23 -8.12
C GLY A 172 -3.10 16.28 -7.79
N LEU A 173 -4.23 16.81 -7.28
CA LEU A 173 -5.43 16.05 -7.00
C LEU A 173 -6.03 15.42 -8.29
N ALA A 174 -6.15 16.21 -9.37
CA ALA A 174 -6.66 15.70 -10.64
C ALA A 174 -5.81 14.54 -11.18
N PHE A 175 -4.50 14.60 -11.00
CA PHE A 175 -3.60 13.51 -11.36
C PHE A 175 -3.79 12.28 -10.46
N ALA A 176 -3.83 12.45 -9.14
CA ALA A 176 -3.96 11.36 -8.20
C ALA A 176 -5.29 10.61 -8.34
N TYR A 177 -6.40 11.34 -8.50
CA TYR A 177 -7.73 10.76 -8.70
C TYR A 177 -7.97 10.28 -10.14
N GLY A 178 -7.21 10.76 -11.11
CA GLY A 178 -7.28 10.32 -12.50
C GLY A 178 -8.70 10.42 -13.07
N GLU A 179 -9.20 9.32 -13.59
CA GLU A 179 -10.53 9.25 -14.21
C GLU A 179 -11.68 9.43 -13.21
N SER A 180 -11.43 9.24 -11.92
CA SER A 180 -12.44 9.45 -10.89
C SER A 180 -12.68 10.93 -10.59
N ALA A 181 -11.74 11.83 -10.94
CA ALA A 181 -11.89 13.27 -10.73
C ALA A 181 -13.00 13.86 -11.61
N ASP A 182 -13.82 14.76 -11.06
CA ASP A 182 -14.93 15.44 -11.76
C ASP A 182 -14.46 16.22 -12.99
N VAL A 183 -13.28 16.84 -12.94
CA VAL A 183 -12.65 17.53 -14.08
C VAL A 183 -12.34 16.59 -15.26
N ASN A 184 -12.27 15.29 -15.01
CA ASN A 184 -12.08 14.25 -16.01
C ASN A 184 -13.36 13.47 -16.32
N GLY A 185 -14.53 13.96 -15.83
CA GLY A 185 -15.83 13.32 -16.01
C GLY A 185 -16.14 12.24 -14.97
N GLY A 186 -15.35 12.15 -13.91
CA GLY A 186 -15.56 11.24 -12.79
C GLY A 186 -16.59 11.75 -11.77
N TRP A 187 -16.70 11.05 -10.67
CA TRP A 187 -17.69 11.28 -9.61
C TRP A 187 -17.12 11.97 -8.36
N VAL A 188 -15.80 12.12 -8.26
CA VAL A 188 -15.11 12.76 -7.14
C VAL A 188 -15.01 14.26 -7.36
N SER A 189 -15.65 15.05 -6.52
CA SER A 189 -15.54 16.51 -6.57
C SER A 189 -14.22 17.00 -5.97
N LEU A 190 -13.37 17.57 -6.83
CA LEU A 190 -12.10 18.14 -6.40
C LEU A 190 -12.29 19.37 -5.49
N ASP A 191 -13.37 20.14 -5.68
CA ASP A 191 -13.68 21.27 -4.80
C ASP A 191 -13.95 20.81 -3.37
N ARG A 192 -14.64 19.68 -3.22
CA ARG A 192 -14.88 19.09 -1.91
C ARG A 192 -13.59 18.58 -1.27
N ILE A 193 -12.75 17.91 -2.04
CA ILE A 193 -11.46 17.43 -1.56
C ILE A 193 -10.54 18.58 -1.15
N LEU A 194 -10.52 19.69 -1.89
CA LEU A 194 -9.76 20.89 -1.52
C LEU A 194 -10.19 21.45 -0.15
N GLN A 195 -11.50 21.48 0.12
CA GLN A 195 -12.01 21.91 1.42
C GLN A 195 -11.51 21.01 2.55
N GLU A 196 -11.60 19.70 2.39
CA GLU A 196 -11.11 18.72 3.38
C GLU A 196 -9.58 18.79 3.53
N PHE A 197 -8.85 19.01 2.43
CA PHE A 197 -7.40 19.14 2.46
C PHE A 197 -6.92 20.32 3.31
N TRP A 198 -7.65 21.44 3.26
CA TRP A 198 -7.33 22.64 4.03
C TRP A 198 -8.11 22.77 5.34
N ASP A 199 -8.82 21.73 5.74
CA ASP A 199 -9.47 21.71 7.05
C ASP A 199 -8.42 21.78 8.18
N ALA A 200 -8.71 22.53 9.22
CA ALA A 200 -7.80 22.76 10.33
C ALA A 200 -7.47 21.49 11.13
N ASP A 201 -8.38 20.52 11.12
CA ASP A 201 -8.22 19.25 11.82
C ASP A 201 -7.50 18.19 10.99
N THR A 202 -7.25 18.45 9.69
CA THR A 202 -6.54 17.54 8.80
C THR A 202 -5.03 17.83 8.84
N SER A 203 -4.23 16.86 9.27
CA SER A 203 -2.78 17.02 9.25
C SER A 203 -2.28 17.07 7.79
N VAL A 204 -1.23 17.86 7.54
CA VAL A 204 -0.60 17.94 6.20
C VAL A 204 -0.14 16.56 5.73
N GLN A 205 0.32 15.72 6.65
CA GLN A 205 0.78 14.37 6.35
C GLN A 205 -0.37 13.49 5.91
N ASP A 206 -1.48 13.48 6.65
CA ASP A 206 -2.67 12.71 6.30
C ASP A 206 -3.26 13.21 4.97
N ALA A 207 -3.36 14.53 4.80
CA ALA A 207 -3.84 15.13 3.57
C ALA A 207 -3.00 14.70 2.35
N ARG A 208 -1.68 14.70 2.47
CA ARG A 208 -0.78 14.21 1.42
C ARG A 208 -0.94 12.72 1.17
N GLY A 209 -1.04 11.92 2.23
CA GLY A 209 -1.22 10.47 2.13
C GLY A 209 -2.54 10.08 1.49
N PHE A 210 -3.66 10.60 2.02
CA PHE A 210 -5.00 10.20 1.59
C PHE A 210 -5.47 10.82 0.28
N TYR A 211 -5.15 12.11 0.04
CA TYR A 211 -5.69 12.81 -1.13
C TYR A 211 -4.72 12.92 -2.30
N LEU A 212 -3.42 13.05 -2.03
CA LEU A 212 -2.40 13.09 -3.08
C LEU A 212 -1.72 11.73 -3.31
N ASN A 213 -2.06 10.73 -2.52
CA ASN A 213 -1.48 9.39 -2.52
C ASN A 213 0.05 9.41 -2.36
N GLN A 214 0.57 10.43 -1.67
CA GLN A 214 1.99 10.62 -1.45
C GLN A 214 2.46 9.84 -0.23
N ARG A 215 3.57 9.13 -0.38
CA ARG A 215 4.23 8.46 0.75
C ARG A 215 4.90 9.50 1.63
N THR A 216 4.33 9.75 2.79
CA THR A 216 4.85 10.72 3.75
C THR A 216 5.51 9.99 4.91
N HIS A 217 6.67 10.48 5.34
CA HIS A 217 7.29 9.97 6.55
C HIS A 217 6.48 10.42 7.77
N ALA A 218 6.43 9.58 8.81
CA ALA A 218 5.73 9.90 10.05
C ALA A 218 6.20 11.27 10.59
N GLU A 219 5.27 12.02 11.19
CA GLU A 219 5.54 13.35 11.81
C GLU A 219 6.64 13.33 12.90
N THR A 220 7.09 12.13 13.28
CA THR A 220 8.21 11.91 14.20
C THR A 220 9.59 12.11 13.56
N SER A 221 9.65 12.49 12.28
CA SER A 221 10.94 12.84 11.67
C SER A 221 11.50 14.10 12.33
N PHE A 222 12.65 14.01 12.96
CA PHE A 222 13.33 15.13 13.64
C PHE A 222 13.55 16.35 12.73
N VAL A 223 13.72 16.11 11.42
CA VAL A 223 13.85 17.14 10.38
C VAL A 223 12.93 16.78 9.23
N SER A 224 12.13 17.71 8.74
CA SER A 224 11.31 17.49 7.55
C SER A 224 12.19 17.22 6.31
N GLN A 225 11.73 16.38 5.40
CA GLN A 225 12.50 16.05 4.20
C GLN A 225 12.83 17.27 3.31
N PRO A 226 11.95 18.26 3.11
CA PRO A 226 12.30 19.49 2.40
C PRO A 226 13.39 20.30 3.11
N ALA A 227 13.35 20.39 4.44
CA ALA A 227 14.37 21.06 5.22
C ALA A 227 15.71 20.32 5.11
N TRP A 228 15.69 18.97 5.18
CA TRP A 228 16.88 18.15 4.97
C TRP A 228 17.46 18.32 3.56
N ALA A 229 16.61 18.23 2.53
CA ALA A 229 17.04 18.43 1.13
C ALA A 229 17.61 19.82 0.88
N GLY A 230 17.07 20.86 1.54
CA GLY A 230 17.59 22.22 1.48
C GLY A 230 18.98 22.40 2.12
N CYS A 231 19.43 21.45 2.94
CA CYS A 231 20.75 21.43 3.55
C CYS A 231 21.82 20.75 2.67
N VAL A 232 21.43 20.12 1.57
CA VAL A 232 22.39 19.42 0.68
C VAL A 232 23.25 20.42 -0.05
N ASP A 233 24.57 20.29 0.12
CA ASP A 233 25.57 21.05 -0.63
C ASP A 233 26.61 20.08 -1.19
N ALA A 234 26.39 19.67 -2.44
CA ALA A 234 27.27 18.74 -3.16
C ALA A 234 28.66 19.31 -3.49
N THR A 235 28.89 20.61 -3.24
CA THR A 235 30.17 21.25 -3.48
C THR A 235 31.11 21.16 -2.28
N LYS A 236 30.60 20.82 -1.10
CA LYS A 236 31.39 20.68 0.11
C LYS A 236 32.18 19.38 0.10
N VAL A 237 33.47 19.50 0.28
CA VAL A 237 34.39 18.37 0.40
C VAL A 237 35.11 18.46 1.76
N VAL A 238 35.18 17.34 2.48
CA VAL A 238 35.97 17.23 3.70
C VAL A 238 37.42 16.98 3.32
N ALA A 239 38.31 17.88 3.74
CA ALA A 239 39.73 17.78 3.43
C ALA A 239 40.46 16.83 4.40
N ASP A 240 41.63 16.33 3.93
CA ASP A 240 42.53 15.56 4.82
C ASP A 240 42.90 16.43 6.01
N ARG A 241 42.75 15.88 7.24
CA ARG A 241 43.03 16.52 8.54
C ARG A 241 41.98 17.56 8.99
N ASP A 242 40.82 17.69 8.32
CA ASP A 242 39.72 18.39 8.95
C ASP A 242 39.33 17.71 10.28
N GLU A 243 39.08 18.53 11.29
CA GLU A 243 38.57 18.03 12.56
C GLU A 243 37.12 17.57 12.39
N ILE A 244 36.89 16.29 12.72
CA ILE A 244 35.56 15.68 12.56
C ILE A 244 35.13 14.98 13.86
N THR A 245 33.83 14.90 14.05
CA THR A 245 33.21 13.97 15.02
C THR A 245 32.55 12.81 14.28
N LEU A 246 32.45 11.68 14.91
CA LEU A 246 31.84 10.47 14.34
C LEU A 246 30.58 10.11 15.13
N GLY A 247 29.50 9.85 14.41
CA GLY A 247 28.28 9.24 14.90
C GLY A 247 28.14 7.83 14.34
N PHE A 248 27.90 6.86 15.21
CA PHE A 248 27.65 5.49 14.81
C PHE A 248 26.29 5.04 15.33
N ASP A 249 25.47 4.52 14.43
CA ASP A 249 24.25 3.80 14.76
C ASP A 249 24.33 2.39 14.20
N GLY A 250 24.24 1.41 15.08
CA GLY A 250 24.40 0.01 14.72
C GLY A 250 23.24 -0.84 15.17
N SER A 251 22.66 -1.59 14.27
CA SER A 251 21.61 -2.53 14.64
C SER A 251 22.15 -3.86 15.09
N GLY A 252 21.62 -4.38 16.20
CA GLY A 252 21.97 -5.69 16.75
C GLY A 252 21.38 -6.88 16.00
N GLY A 253 20.85 -6.70 14.81
CA GLY A 253 20.27 -7.75 13.97
C GLY A 253 19.24 -8.59 14.71
N ARG A 254 18.04 -8.09 14.94
CA ARG A 254 16.92 -8.92 15.45
C ARG A 254 16.60 -9.99 14.41
N ARG A 255 16.82 -11.25 14.74
CA ARG A 255 16.55 -12.42 13.88
C ARG A 255 15.10 -12.58 13.40
N SER A 256 14.20 -11.67 13.76
CA SER A 256 12.77 -11.77 13.46
C SER A 256 12.24 -10.80 12.42
N THR A 257 13.04 -9.86 11.92
CA THR A 257 12.61 -8.92 10.87
C THR A 257 13.30 -9.28 9.55
N HIS A 258 12.56 -9.29 8.47
CA HIS A 258 13.05 -9.63 7.13
C HIS A 258 14.01 -8.57 6.55
N LYS A 259 14.12 -7.41 7.18
CA LYS A 259 15.10 -6.37 6.87
C LYS A 259 15.98 -6.15 8.11
N PRO A 260 17.31 -6.29 8.00
CA PRO A 260 18.20 -5.78 9.05
C PRO A 260 18.00 -4.25 9.12
N ASP A 261 17.93 -3.71 10.34
CA ASP A 261 18.01 -2.27 10.51
C ASP A 261 19.33 -1.78 9.90
N ALA A 262 19.33 -0.60 9.30
CA ALA A 262 20.54 -0.03 8.72
C ALA A 262 21.59 0.23 9.82
N THR A 263 22.84 -0.01 9.47
CA THR A 263 23.98 0.41 10.30
C THR A 263 24.66 1.57 9.59
N ALA A 264 24.81 2.69 10.26
CA ALA A 264 25.37 3.89 9.65
C ALA A 264 26.56 4.43 10.45
N LEU A 265 27.60 4.87 9.74
CA LEU A 265 28.71 5.65 10.27
C LEU A 265 28.75 7.00 9.57
N ILE A 266 28.44 8.05 10.31
CA ILE A 266 28.34 9.43 9.79
C ILE A 266 29.41 10.29 10.40
N GLY A 267 30.09 11.06 9.56
CA GLY A 267 31.03 12.09 9.99
C GLY A 267 30.36 13.47 10.03
N CYS A 268 30.78 14.29 10.98
CA CYS A 268 30.39 15.70 11.06
C CYS A 268 31.66 16.55 11.16
N ARG A 269 31.89 17.46 10.20
CA ARG A 269 33.01 18.41 10.25
C ARG A 269 32.73 19.47 11.31
N VAL A 270 33.69 19.64 12.25
CA VAL A 270 33.50 20.52 13.41
C VAL A 270 33.38 22.00 13.03
N SER A 271 34.07 22.43 11.97
CA SER A 271 34.16 23.84 11.59
C SER A 271 32.85 24.45 11.09
N ASP A 272 31.94 23.65 10.49
CA ASP A 272 30.69 24.13 9.87
C ASP A 272 29.51 23.17 9.99
N GLY A 273 29.66 22.08 10.72
CA GLY A 273 28.58 21.12 10.91
C GLY A 273 28.24 20.29 9.67
N HIS A 274 29.09 20.28 8.64
CA HIS A 274 28.84 19.51 7.43
C HIS A 274 28.83 18.01 7.73
N LEU A 275 27.67 17.36 7.47
CA LEU A 275 27.49 15.92 7.63
C LEU A 275 27.86 15.20 6.33
N PHE A 276 28.55 14.07 6.46
CA PHE A 276 28.94 13.24 5.32
C PHE A 276 28.94 11.76 5.72
N GLU A 277 28.61 10.92 4.74
CA GLU A 277 28.57 9.48 4.91
C GLU A 277 30.00 8.91 4.88
N ILE A 278 30.31 7.99 5.82
CA ILE A 278 31.54 7.22 5.82
C ILE A 278 31.23 5.76 5.46
N GLY A 279 30.07 5.25 5.88
CA GLY A 279 29.62 3.91 5.54
C GLY A 279 28.19 3.65 6.05
N VAL A 280 27.41 2.91 5.27
CA VAL A 280 26.06 2.45 5.57
C VAL A 280 25.95 0.96 5.29
#